data_a773fd9ed0c9f7fde15cff6c227f592b
#
_entry.id   a773fd9ed0c9f7fde15cff6c227f592b
#
_cell.length_a   1.000
_cell.length_b   1.000
_cell.length_c   1.000
_cell.angle_alpha   90.00
_cell.angle_beta   90.00
_cell.angle_gamma   90.00
#
_symmetry.space_group_name_H-M   'P 1'
#
loop_
_entity.id
_entity.type
_entity.pdbx_description
1 polymer ?
#
loop_
_entity_poly.entity_id
_entity_poly.type
_entity_poly.pdbx_seq_one_letter_code
_entity_poly.pdbx_strand_id
1 'polypeptide(L)'
;MNIMIFADQESKLLYEYYDPEQMKDIDLIISCGDLEPEYLTFFATLCHAPLLYVKGNHDTKYEYKPPEGCICIDDDIFVYKGVRILGLGGSMEYIPDSPNQYTEKMMRKRIHKLWWKLWRHKGFDILVTHAPAYKLNDMEDLPHRGFKAFLDLMDKYHPKYFLHGHVHANYGSGFKRKDVYGTTRVINGYEFLCNRISGRTGSAC
;
A
#
# COMPACT_ATOMS: atom_id res chain seq x y z
N MET A 1 -14.32 2.20 9.48
CA MET A 1 -14.10 2.34 8.03
C MET A 1 -13.72 0.98 7.47
N ASN A 2 -14.42 0.50 6.46
CA ASN A 2 -14.11 -0.76 5.80
C ASN A 2 -13.21 -0.46 4.59
N ILE A 3 -12.03 -1.08 4.56
CA ILE A 3 -11.06 -0.87 3.48
C ILE A 3 -10.90 -2.17 2.71
N MET A 4 -11.00 -2.08 1.38
CA MET A 4 -10.56 -3.12 0.45
C MET A 4 -9.10 -2.86 0.08
N ILE A 5 -8.26 -3.88 0.15
CA ILE A 5 -6.83 -3.79 -0.15
C ILE A 5 -6.55 -4.73 -1.32
N PHE A 6 -5.82 -4.25 -2.33
CA PHE A 6 -5.38 -5.01 -3.51
C PHE A 6 -3.87 -4.98 -3.64
N ALA A 7 -3.26 -6.06 -4.13
CA ALA A 7 -1.88 -6.09 -4.58
C ALA A 7 -1.58 -7.28 -5.51
N ASP A 8 -0.68 -7.09 -6.45
CA ASP A 8 0.08 -8.08 -7.20
C ASP A 8 -0.73 -9.00 -8.14
N GLN A 9 -1.90 -9.42 -7.74
CA GLN A 9 -2.73 -10.32 -8.52
C GLN A 9 -4.17 -9.84 -8.61
N GLU A 10 -4.68 -9.77 -9.83
CA GLU A 10 -6.09 -9.49 -10.10
C GLU A 10 -6.98 -10.64 -9.61
N SER A 11 -7.99 -10.33 -8.83
CA SER A 11 -8.96 -11.31 -8.42
C SER A 11 -10.02 -11.53 -9.50
N LYS A 12 -10.02 -12.73 -10.09
CA LYS A 12 -11.07 -13.10 -11.05
C LYS A 12 -12.45 -13.07 -10.41
N LEU A 13 -12.55 -13.45 -9.15
CA LEU A 13 -13.81 -13.42 -8.41
C LEU A 13 -14.41 -12.02 -8.35
N LEU A 14 -13.59 -11.01 -8.10
CA LEU A 14 -14.05 -9.62 -8.01
C LEU A 14 -14.21 -8.94 -9.36
N TYR A 15 -13.45 -9.32 -10.38
CA TYR A 15 -13.41 -8.66 -11.68
C TYR A 15 -14.36 -9.30 -12.68
N GLU A 16 -14.27 -10.64 -12.89
CA GLU A 16 -15.11 -11.37 -13.85
C GLU A 16 -16.52 -11.65 -13.30
N TYR A 17 -16.64 -11.82 -11.98
CA TYR A 17 -17.91 -12.11 -11.28
C TYR A 17 -18.30 -10.95 -10.35
N TYR A 18 -18.13 -9.71 -10.85
CA TYR A 18 -18.42 -8.52 -10.06
C TYR A 18 -19.84 -8.48 -9.54
N ASP A 19 -19.97 -8.33 -8.23
CA ASP A 19 -21.25 -8.13 -7.54
C ASP A 19 -21.20 -6.81 -6.76
N PRO A 20 -22.04 -5.80 -7.13
CA PRO A 20 -22.12 -4.53 -6.43
C PRO A 20 -22.38 -4.65 -4.93
N GLU A 21 -23.10 -5.71 -4.49
CA GLU A 21 -23.39 -5.94 -3.07
C GLU A 21 -22.13 -6.20 -2.23
N GLN A 22 -21.08 -6.78 -2.83
CA GLN A 22 -19.81 -7.01 -2.15
C GLN A 22 -19.05 -5.69 -1.89
N MET A 23 -19.33 -4.65 -2.66
CA MET A 23 -18.64 -3.37 -2.61
C MET A 23 -19.42 -2.27 -1.87
N LYS A 24 -20.70 -2.47 -1.58
CA LYS A 24 -21.60 -1.44 -1.03
C LYS A 24 -21.13 -0.84 0.30
N ASP A 25 -20.49 -1.66 1.15
CA ASP A 25 -20.05 -1.26 2.48
C ASP A 25 -18.55 -0.85 2.51
N ILE A 26 -17.88 -0.78 1.36
CA ILE A 26 -16.48 -0.37 1.25
C ILE A 26 -16.40 1.15 1.29
N ASP A 27 -15.66 1.69 2.25
CA ASP A 27 -15.42 3.12 2.42
C ASP A 27 -14.22 3.62 1.61
N LEU A 28 -13.24 2.75 1.37
CA LEU A 28 -11.96 3.10 0.73
C LEU A 28 -11.35 1.87 0.08
N ILE A 29 -10.77 2.05 -1.11
CA ILE A 29 -9.98 1.02 -1.78
C ILE A 29 -8.52 1.49 -1.81
N ILE A 30 -7.59 0.59 -1.47
CA ILE A 30 -6.15 0.86 -1.49
C ILE A 30 -5.45 -0.23 -2.32
N SER A 31 -4.76 0.17 -3.38
CA SER A 31 -3.86 -0.70 -4.14
C SER A 31 -2.43 -0.50 -3.66
N CYS A 32 -1.79 -1.62 -3.30
CA CYS A 32 -0.37 -1.65 -2.95
C CYS A 32 0.54 -1.91 -4.17
N GLY A 33 0.03 -1.78 -5.41
CA GLY A 33 0.80 -1.86 -6.66
C GLY A 33 0.78 -3.22 -7.35
N ASP A 34 1.44 -3.26 -8.51
CA ASP A 34 1.57 -4.40 -9.42
C ASP A 34 0.23 -4.96 -9.91
N LEU A 35 -0.64 -4.06 -10.39
CA LEU A 35 -1.93 -4.39 -10.99
C LEU A 35 -2.10 -3.63 -12.32
N GLU A 36 -2.84 -4.21 -13.28
CA GLU A 36 -3.12 -3.50 -14.52
C GLU A 36 -3.95 -2.24 -14.26
N PRO A 37 -3.68 -1.12 -14.97
CA PRO A 37 -4.42 0.12 -14.77
C PRO A 37 -5.91 -0.04 -15.07
N GLU A 38 -6.27 -0.91 -15.99
CA GLU A 38 -7.64 -1.24 -16.35
C GLU A 38 -8.41 -1.88 -15.19
N TYR A 39 -7.73 -2.74 -14.42
CA TYR A 39 -8.30 -3.38 -13.23
C TYR A 39 -8.66 -2.33 -12.17
N LEU A 40 -7.76 -1.41 -11.87
CA LEU A 40 -8.03 -0.34 -10.90
C LEU A 40 -9.10 0.63 -11.42
N THR A 41 -9.07 1.01 -12.70
CA THR A 41 -10.07 1.85 -13.35
C THR A 41 -11.47 1.25 -13.27
N PHE A 42 -11.59 -0.07 -13.42
CA PHE A 42 -12.86 -0.79 -13.27
C PHE A 42 -13.49 -0.55 -11.89
N PHE A 43 -12.74 -0.75 -10.81
CA PHE A 43 -13.26 -0.51 -9.46
C PHE A 43 -13.50 0.97 -9.17
N ALA A 44 -12.64 1.86 -9.64
CA ALA A 44 -12.84 3.30 -9.50
C ALA A 44 -14.12 3.79 -10.21
N THR A 45 -14.54 3.10 -11.29
CA THR A 45 -15.76 3.43 -12.04
C THR A 45 -17.02 2.87 -11.37
N LEU A 46 -16.96 1.64 -10.85
CA LEU A 46 -18.14 0.92 -10.36
C LEU A 46 -18.39 1.08 -8.86
N CYS A 47 -17.34 1.42 -8.09
CA CYS A 47 -17.45 1.60 -6.65
C CYS A 47 -17.62 3.07 -6.28
N HIS A 48 -18.43 3.36 -5.27
CA HIS A 48 -18.56 4.72 -4.74
C HIS A 48 -17.39 5.13 -3.84
N ALA A 49 -16.55 4.17 -3.43
CA ALA A 49 -15.38 4.41 -2.60
C ALA A 49 -14.23 4.99 -3.42
N PRO A 50 -13.49 6.01 -2.93
CA PRO A 50 -12.28 6.46 -3.60
C PRO A 50 -11.23 5.33 -3.62
N LEU A 51 -10.44 5.27 -4.70
CA LEU A 51 -9.36 4.32 -4.87
C LEU A 51 -8.01 5.05 -4.83
N LEU A 52 -7.20 4.70 -3.83
CA LEU A 52 -5.82 5.17 -3.68
C LEU A 52 -4.85 4.10 -4.16
N TYR A 53 -3.72 4.50 -4.73
CA TYR A 53 -2.68 3.54 -5.10
C TYR A 53 -1.27 4.04 -4.87
N VAL A 54 -0.36 3.11 -4.65
CA VAL A 54 1.08 3.26 -4.83
C VAL A 54 1.52 2.39 -5.99
N LYS A 55 2.63 2.76 -6.65
CA LYS A 55 3.18 1.95 -7.75
C LYS A 55 3.97 0.76 -7.20
N GLY A 56 3.80 -0.40 -7.81
CA GLY A 56 4.72 -1.51 -7.65
C GLY A 56 5.92 -1.41 -8.62
N ASN A 57 6.81 -2.38 -8.58
CA ASN A 57 7.99 -2.37 -9.45
C ASN A 57 7.67 -2.74 -10.91
N HIS A 58 6.52 -3.34 -11.19
CA HIS A 58 6.05 -3.65 -12.54
C HIS A 58 5.12 -2.59 -13.12
N ASP A 59 4.72 -1.57 -12.37
CA ASP A 59 3.78 -0.52 -12.79
C ASP A 59 4.41 0.58 -13.66
N THR A 60 5.40 0.24 -14.49
CA THR A 60 6.03 1.20 -15.42
C THR A 60 5.05 1.76 -16.45
N LYS A 61 4.01 1.00 -16.77
CA LYS A 61 2.91 1.37 -17.66
C LYS A 61 2.15 2.61 -17.15
N TYR A 62 2.11 2.84 -15.83
CA TYR A 62 1.41 3.97 -15.22
C TYR A 62 2.02 5.34 -15.56
N GLU A 63 3.25 5.38 -16.10
CA GLU A 63 3.89 6.63 -16.56
C GLU A 63 3.19 7.23 -17.80
N TYR A 64 2.61 6.38 -18.65
CA TYR A 64 1.93 6.82 -19.87
C TYR A 64 0.45 6.42 -19.91
N LYS A 65 0.03 5.49 -19.08
CA LYS A 65 -1.37 5.06 -18.94
C LYS A 65 -1.69 4.81 -17.46
N PRO A 66 -1.83 5.87 -16.65
CA PRO A 66 -2.21 5.71 -15.25
C PRO A 66 -3.65 5.19 -15.12
N PRO A 67 -4.00 4.52 -14.01
CA PRO A 67 -5.37 4.08 -13.75
C PRO A 67 -6.29 5.30 -13.59
N GLU A 68 -7.35 5.35 -14.42
CA GLU A 68 -8.31 6.45 -14.46
C GLU A 68 -9.22 6.46 -13.22
N GLY A 69 -9.55 7.65 -12.72
CA GLY A 69 -10.37 7.80 -11.52
C GLY A 69 -9.70 7.42 -10.20
N CYS A 70 -8.44 6.99 -10.25
CA CYS A 70 -7.65 6.60 -9.09
C CYS A 70 -6.72 7.74 -8.63
N ILE A 71 -6.38 7.76 -7.34
CA ILE A 71 -5.54 8.79 -6.73
C ILE A 71 -4.17 8.16 -6.40
N CYS A 72 -3.11 8.64 -7.06
CA CYS A 72 -1.74 8.27 -6.71
C CYS A 72 -1.35 8.94 -5.39
N ILE A 73 -0.88 8.13 -4.44
CA ILE A 73 -0.39 8.61 -3.14
C ILE A 73 1.12 8.36 -2.95
N ASP A 74 1.83 8.02 -4.03
CA ASP A 74 3.29 7.88 -3.97
C ASP A 74 3.96 9.19 -3.53
N ASP A 75 4.85 9.09 -2.54
CA ASP A 75 5.55 10.23 -1.94
C ASP A 75 4.60 11.32 -1.43
N ASP A 76 3.40 10.90 -0.94
CA ASP A 76 2.42 11.85 -0.40
C ASP A 76 1.68 11.31 0.84
N ILE A 77 1.01 12.24 1.53
CA ILE A 77 0.09 11.93 2.64
C ILE A 77 -1.31 12.35 2.22
N PHE A 78 -2.17 11.37 2.00
CA PHE A 78 -3.58 11.59 1.72
C PHE A 78 -4.40 11.51 3.01
N VAL A 79 -5.38 12.41 3.17
CA VAL A 79 -6.25 12.41 4.35
C VAL A 79 -7.67 12.09 3.94
N TYR A 80 -8.21 10.98 4.44
CA TYR A 80 -9.58 10.55 4.16
C TYR A 80 -10.34 10.27 5.46
N LYS A 81 -11.47 10.94 5.65
CA LYS A 81 -12.29 10.84 6.87
C LYS A 81 -11.45 10.96 8.16
N GLY A 82 -10.46 11.89 8.15
CA GLY A 82 -9.57 12.13 9.29
C GLY A 82 -8.44 11.10 9.48
N VAL A 83 -8.35 10.08 8.63
CA VAL A 83 -7.25 9.09 8.62
C VAL A 83 -6.17 9.56 7.66
N ARG A 84 -4.92 9.65 8.13
CA ARG A 84 -3.76 10.07 7.36
C ARG A 84 -3.06 8.85 6.80
N ILE A 85 -2.88 8.81 5.49
CA ILE A 85 -2.37 7.65 4.74
C ILE A 85 -1.11 8.09 4.00
N LEU A 86 0.04 7.54 4.37
CA LEU A 86 1.32 7.77 3.71
C LEU A 86 1.55 6.69 2.66
N GLY A 87 1.85 7.08 1.41
CA GLY A 87 2.19 6.17 0.33
C GLY A 87 3.67 6.21 -0.06
N LEU A 88 4.27 5.02 -0.26
CA LEU A 88 5.65 4.82 -0.72
C LEU A 88 5.73 3.57 -1.61
N GLY A 89 5.61 3.74 -2.92
CA GLY A 89 5.67 2.63 -3.87
C GLY A 89 7.08 2.16 -4.22
N GLY A 90 7.13 1.08 -5.01
CA GLY A 90 8.33 0.45 -5.52
C GLY A 90 8.95 -0.61 -4.61
N SER A 91 9.93 -1.34 -5.16
CA SER A 91 10.64 -2.42 -4.47
C SER A 91 12.14 -2.15 -4.28
N MET A 92 12.84 -3.08 -3.62
CA MET A 92 14.29 -3.09 -3.58
C MET A 92 14.86 -3.21 -5.00
N GLU A 93 15.92 -2.44 -5.29
CA GLU A 93 16.60 -2.47 -6.58
C GLU A 93 17.34 -3.80 -6.75
N TYR A 94 16.93 -4.58 -7.75
CA TYR A 94 17.60 -5.82 -8.19
C TYR A 94 18.00 -5.75 -9.68
N ILE A 95 17.47 -4.79 -10.43
CA ILE A 95 17.92 -4.43 -11.77
C ILE A 95 18.39 -2.97 -11.70
N PRO A 96 19.68 -2.69 -11.96
CA PRO A 96 20.20 -1.32 -11.90
C PRO A 96 19.41 -0.37 -12.80
N ASP A 97 19.12 0.82 -12.28
CA ASP A 97 18.39 1.90 -12.97
C ASP A 97 16.98 1.52 -13.47
N SER A 98 16.41 0.43 -12.97
CA SER A 98 15.02 0.05 -13.31
C SER A 98 14.03 1.00 -12.66
N PRO A 99 12.97 1.44 -13.38
CA PRO A 99 11.93 2.28 -12.80
C PRO A 99 11.24 1.59 -11.62
N ASN A 100 10.79 2.39 -10.65
CA ASN A 100 10.11 1.92 -9.43
C ASN A 100 10.92 0.92 -8.58
N GLN A 101 12.25 0.84 -8.78
CA GLN A 101 13.16 0.09 -7.94
C GLN A 101 14.13 1.05 -7.25
N TYR A 102 14.38 0.83 -5.97
CA TYR A 102 15.12 1.78 -5.14
C TYR A 102 16.12 1.07 -4.23
N THR A 103 17.32 1.61 -4.12
CA THR A 103 18.21 1.23 -3.03
C THR A 103 17.67 1.73 -1.69
N GLU A 104 18.11 1.14 -0.58
CA GLU A 104 17.80 1.64 0.78
C GLU A 104 18.10 3.16 0.92
N LYS A 105 19.22 3.61 0.35
CA LYS A 105 19.63 5.03 0.35
C LYS A 105 18.63 5.91 -0.43
N MET A 106 18.18 5.45 -1.58
CA MET A 106 17.19 6.18 -2.39
C MET A 106 15.84 6.26 -1.67
N MET A 107 15.38 5.16 -1.07
CA MET A 107 14.14 5.14 -0.28
C MET A 107 14.23 6.10 0.91
N ARG A 108 15.33 6.10 1.66
CA ARG A 108 15.56 7.08 2.73
C ARG A 108 15.55 8.52 2.24
N LYS A 109 16.10 8.80 1.04
CA LYS A 109 16.06 10.13 0.43
C LYS A 109 14.62 10.55 0.06
N ARG A 110 13.80 9.63 -0.46
CA ARG A 110 12.36 9.87 -0.72
C ARG A 110 11.63 10.23 0.58
N ILE A 111 11.79 9.42 1.62
CA ILE A 111 11.21 9.68 2.94
C ILE A 111 11.67 11.02 3.52
N HIS A 112 12.96 11.36 3.38
CA HIS A 112 13.49 12.63 3.87
C HIS A 112 12.82 13.82 3.16
N LYS A 113 12.54 13.75 1.87
CA LYS A 113 11.83 14.82 1.15
C LYS A 113 10.41 15.06 1.67
N LEU A 114 9.82 14.07 2.34
CA LEU A 114 8.48 14.17 2.94
C LEU A 114 8.46 14.84 4.33
N TRP A 115 9.64 15.27 4.86
CA TRP A 115 9.76 15.80 6.22
C TRP A 115 8.73 16.88 6.55
N TRP A 116 8.46 17.82 5.60
CA TRP A 116 7.49 18.89 5.76
C TRP A 116 6.05 18.39 5.84
N LYS A 117 5.68 17.45 4.96
CA LYS A 117 4.35 16.81 4.97
C LYS A 117 4.15 16.02 6.27
N LEU A 118 5.14 15.24 6.68
CA LEU A 118 5.12 14.49 7.93
C LEU A 118 5.00 15.39 9.16
N TRP A 119 5.73 16.51 9.18
CA TRP A 119 5.61 17.50 10.26
C TRP A 119 4.24 18.17 10.26
N ARG A 120 3.75 18.66 9.13
CA ARG A 120 2.46 19.32 8.98
C ARG A 120 1.29 18.43 9.41
N HIS A 121 1.31 17.15 9.02
CA HIS A 121 0.29 16.18 9.37
C HIS A 121 0.51 15.51 10.73
N LYS A 122 1.60 15.84 11.45
CA LYS A 122 1.98 15.17 12.72
C LYS A 122 2.06 13.65 12.56
N GLY A 123 2.68 13.16 11.48
CA GLY A 123 2.79 11.74 11.12
C GLY A 123 1.60 11.22 10.30
N PHE A 124 1.38 9.93 10.37
CA PHE A 124 0.35 9.21 9.61
C PHE A 124 -0.25 8.06 10.44
N ASP A 125 -1.40 7.57 10.02
CA ASP A 125 -2.14 6.50 10.72
C ASP A 125 -2.02 5.16 9.99
N ILE A 126 -1.82 5.21 8.66
CA ILE A 126 -1.61 4.05 7.78
C ILE A 126 -0.38 4.30 6.93
N LEU A 127 0.53 3.33 6.86
CA LEU A 127 1.60 3.24 5.88
C LEU A 127 1.15 2.30 4.76
N VAL A 128 1.19 2.77 3.52
CA VAL A 128 0.93 1.97 2.32
C VAL A 128 2.21 1.91 1.50
N THR A 129 2.70 0.71 1.24
CA THR A 129 3.88 0.50 0.39
C THR A 129 3.62 -0.63 -0.60
N HIS A 130 4.46 -0.77 -1.62
CA HIS A 130 4.47 -1.98 -2.40
C HIS A 130 5.34 -3.05 -1.72
N ALA A 131 6.63 -2.77 -1.52
CA ALA A 131 7.53 -3.71 -0.84
C ALA A 131 7.22 -3.82 0.67
N PRO A 132 7.52 -4.99 1.30
CA PRO A 132 7.46 -5.18 2.75
C PRO A 132 8.56 -4.39 3.48
N ALA A 133 8.55 -4.43 4.81
CA ALA A 133 9.66 -3.97 5.63
C ALA A 133 10.68 -5.11 5.87
N TYR A 134 11.94 -4.75 6.10
CA TYR A 134 13.02 -5.70 6.29
C TYR A 134 12.75 -6.66 7.45
N LYS A 135 12.86 -7.97 7.20
CA LYS A 135 12.57 -9.07 8.15
C LYS A 135 11.14 -9.04 8.71
N LEU A 136 10.23 -8.41 7.99
CA LEU A 136 8.82 -8.35 8.36
C LEU A 136 7.97 -8.67 7.11
N ASN A 137 7.62 -9.94 6.96
CA ASN A 137 6.91 -10.51 5.80
C ASN A 137 7.67 -10.35 4.47
N ASP A 138 8.98 -10.13 4.51
CA ASP A 138 9.88 -10.13 3.35
C ASP A 138 10.48 -11.52 3.10
N MET A 139 11.30 -11.64 2.04
CA MET A 139 12.06 -12.85 1.74
C MET A 139 13.57 -12.55 1.79
N GLU A 140 14.39 -13.61 1.79
CA GLU A 140 15.85 -13.46 1.89
C GLU A 140 16.49 -13.02 0.58
N ASP A 141 15.87 -13.32 -0.55
CA ASP A 141 16.33 -12.93 -1.88
C ASP A 141 16.23 -11.42 -2.11
N LEU A 142 17.13 -10.88 -2.93
CA LEU A 142 17.24 -9.44 -3.13
C LEU A 142 15.95 -8.78 -3.67
N PRO A 143 15.25 -9.35 -4.67
CA PRO A 143 14.02 -8.74 -5.19
C PRO A 143 12.95 -8.52 -4.12
N HIS A 144 12.73 -9.51 -3.25
CA HIS A 144 11.66 -9.50 -2.25
C HIS A 144 12.11 -9.01 -0.86
N ARG A 145 13.36 -8.54 -0.76
CA ARG A 145 13.86 -7.98 0.50
C ARG A 145 13.17 -6.65 0.81
N GLY A 146 12.70 -6.53 2.05
CA GLY A 146 12.06 -5.31 2.54
C GLY A 146 13.03 -4.19 2.89
N PHE A 147 12.49 -2.97 3.05
CA PHE A 147 13.26 -1.78 3.42
C PHE A 147 13.36 -1.62 4.94
N LYS A 148 14.57 -1.35 5.44
CA LYS A 148 14.81 -0.95 6.84
C LYS A 148 14.18 0.42 7.14
N ALA A 149 14.17 1.30 6.16
CA ALA A 149 13.54 2.62 6.26
C ALA A 149 12.06 2.57 6.66
N PHE A 150 11.33 1.50 6.32
CA PHE A 150 9.95 1.34 6.74
C PHE A 150 9.82 0.96 8.22
N LEU A 151 10.78 0.20 8.77
CA LEU A 151 10.86 -0.04 10.21
C LEU A 151 11.08 1.27 10.96
N ASP A 152 12.04 2.11 10.50
CA ASP A 152 12.32 3.42 11.11
C ASP A 152 11.08 4.34 11.10
N LEU A 153 10.25 4.29 10.03
CA LEU A 153 8.99 5.02 9.97
C LEU A 153 7.98 4.51 10.99
N MET A 154 7.83 3.19 11.11
CA MET A 154 6.92 2.58 12.09
C MET A 154 7.38 2.86 13.52
N ASP A 155 8.67 2.78 13.80
CA ASP A 155 9.23 3.08 15.13
C ASP A 155 9.05 4.55 15.52
N LYS A 156 9.14 5.46 14.55
CA LYS A 156 9.03 6.90 14.82
C LYS A 156 7.58 7.39 14.94
N TYR A 157 6.68 6.89 14.09
CA TYR A 157 5.32 7.45 13.95
C TYR A 157 4.22 6.54 14.50
N HIS A 158 4.53 5.27 14.80
CA HIS A 158 3.62 4.27 15.37
C HIS A 158 2.28 4.21 14.63
N PRO A 159 2.27 4.00 13.28
CA PRO A 159 1.02 3.88 12.54
C PRO A 159 0.19 2.70 13.05
N LYS A 160 -1.12 2.78 12.94
CA LYS A 160 -2.00 1.66 13.33
C LYS A 160 -1.91 0.49 12.36
N TYR A 161 -1.64 0.79 11.07
CA TYR A 161 -1.59 -0.20 10.01
C TYR A 161 -0.41 0.05 9.09
N PHE A 162 0.17 -1.05 8.63
CA PHE A 162 1.13 -1.11 7.54
C PHE A 162 0.56 -2.07 6.50
N LEU A 163 0.26 -1.55 5.31
CA LEU A 163 -0.30 -2.30 4.19
C LEU A 163 0.77 -2.41 3.10
N HIS A 164 1.00 -3.63 2.60
CA HIS A 164 1.98 -3.88 1.55
C HIS A 164 1.54 -5.02 0.63
N GLY A 165 2.24 -5.22 -0.47
CA GLY A 165 2.12 -6.31 -1.42
C GLY A 165 3.44 -7.03 -1.63
N HIS A 166 3.79 -7.28 -2.90
CA HIS A 166 5.06 -7.75 -3.42
C HIS A 166 5.44 -9.20 -3.08
N VAL A 167 5.12 -9.70 -1.91
CA VAL A 167 5.34 -11.09 -1.52
C VAL A 167 4.06 -11.89 -1.74
N HIS A 168 4.12 -12.83 -2.68
CA HIS A 168 2.95 -13.58 -3.12
C HIS A 168 2.67 -14.81 -2.27
N ALA A 169 1.41 -15.20 -2.13
CA ALA A 169 1.01 -16.37 -1.35
C ALA A 169 1.51 -17.70 -1.92
N ASN A 170 1.84 -17.73 -3.22
CA ASN A 170 2.35 -18.92 -3.91
C ASN A 170 3.88 -19.10 -3.80
N TYR A 171 4.62 -18.19 -3.16
CA TYR A 171 6.08 -18.30 -2.98
C TYR A 171 6.50 -19.29 -1.88
N GLY A 172 5.57 -19.99 -1.22
CA GLY A 172 5.86 -21.06 -0.27
C GLY A 172 5.34 -20.83 1.15
N SER A 173 5.81 -21.65 2.09
CA SER A 173 5.30 -21.70 3.48
C SER A 173 5.59 -20.46 4.34
N GLY A 174 6.36 -19.49 3.83
CA GLY A 174 6.74 -18.26 4.56
C GLY A 174 5.73 -17.11 4.44
N PHE A 175 4.71 -17.22 3.57
CA PHE A 175 3.75 -16.15 3.38
C PHE A 175 2.90 -15.91 4.63
N LYS A 176 2.88 -14.66 5.08
CA LYS A 176 2.01 -14.21 6.17
C LYS A 176 1.13 -13.08 5.68
N ARG A 177 -0.18 -13.31 5.67
CA ARG A 177 -1.15 -12.26 5.31
C ARG A 177 -1.30 -11.20 6.39
N LYS A 178 -1.18 -11.58 7.65
CA LYS A 178 -1.30 -10.67 8.81
C LYS A 178 -0.17 -10.92 9.80
N ASP A 179 0.42 -9.84 10.28
CA ASP A 179 1.47 -9.86 11.30
C ASP A 179 1.34 -8.61 12.19
N VAL A 180 2.23 -8.45 13.17
CA VAL A 180 2.27 -7.31 14.06
C VAL A 180 3.72 -6.86 14.26
N TYR A 181 3.97 -5.56 14.16
CA TYR A 181 5.24 -4.95 14.52
C TYR A 181 5.02 -3.86 15.57
N GLY A 182 5.47 -4.12 16.81
CA GLY A 182 5.13 -3.26 17.94
C GLY A 182 3.60 -3.13 18.11
N THR A 183 3.08 -1.93 17.90
CA THR A 183 1.62 -1.65 17.92
C THR A 183 0.98 -1.62 16.53
N THR A 184 1.78 -1.74 15.47
CA THR A 184 1.36 -1.66 14.08
C THR A 184 0.86 -3.02 13.58
N ARG A 185 -0.35 -3.07 13.06
CA ARG A 185 -0.89 -4.25 12.36
C ARG A 185 -0.37 -4.26 10.93
N VAL A 186 0.31 -5.34 10.55
CA VAL A 186 0.90 -5.53 9.20
C VAL A 186 -0.02 -6.40 8.38
N ILE A 187 -0.32 -5.97 7.16
CA ILE A 187 -1.25 -6.67 6.26
C ILE A 187 -0.63 -6.73 4.87
N ASN A 188 -0.45 -7.94 4.35
CA ASN A 188 -0.15 -8.17 2.94
C ASN A 188 -1.45 -8.23 2.14
N GLY A 189 -1.58 -7.34 1.14
CA GLY A 189 -2.77 -7.15 0.30
C GLY A 189 -2.87 -8.10 -0.88
N TYR A 190 -1.99 -9.10 -1.02
CA TYR A 190 -1.95 -10.01 -2.16
C TYR A 190 -3.34 -10.48 -2.61
N GLU A 191 -3.65 -10.36 -3.91
CA GLU A 191 -4.96 -10.53 -4.52
C GLU A 191 -5.94 -9.50 -3.95
N PHE A 192 -6.65 -9.82 -2.88
CA PHE A 192 -7.47 -8.86 -2.15
C PHE A 192 -7.72 -9.25 -0.70
N LEU A 193 -8.05 -8.26 0.11
CA LEU A 193 -8.50 -8.42 1.49
C LEU A 193 -9.40 -7.26 1.91
N CYS A 194 -10.54 -7.59 2.52
CA CYS A 194 -11.35 -6.60 3.24
C CYS A 194 -10.91 -6.53 4.71
N ASN A 195 -10.68 -5.32 5.20
CA ASN A 195 -10.30 -5.11 6.60
C ASN A 195 -11.06 -3.91 7.21
N ARG A 196 -11.59 -4.10 8.41
CA ARG A 196 -12.22 -3.02 9.15
C ARG A 196 -11.19 -2.27 9.97
N ILE A 197 -11.01 -0.98 9.66
CA ILE A 197 -10.08 -0.09 10.35
C ILE A 197 -10.86 0.75 11.36
N SER A 198 -10.42 0.72 12.63
CA SER A 198 -10.92 1.65 13.64
C SER A 198 -10.37 3.06 13.33
N GLY A 199 -11.27 4.00 13.05
CA GLY A 199 -10.93 5.43 12.94
C GLY A 199 -10.30 5.95 14.24
N ARG A 200 -9.71 7.16 14.22
CA ARG A 200 -9.42 7.89 15.43
C ARG A 200 -10.76 8.11 16.14
N THR A 201 -10.92 7.55 17.35
CA THR A 201 -11.90 8.08 18.28
C THR A 201 -11.44 9.50 18.56
N GLY A 202 -12.16 10.49 18.02
CA GLY A 202 -11.90 11.89 18.35
C GLY A 202 -11.96 12.02 19.87
N SER A 203 -10.84 12.41 20.50
CA SER A 203 -10.92 13.10 21.76
C SER A 203 -11.58 14.44 21.43
N ALA A 204 -12.87 14.55 21.69
CA ALA A 204 -13.51 15.83 21.84
C ALA A 204 -12.75 16.58 22.94
N CYS A 205 -12.15 17.70 22.60
CA CYS A 205 -11.91 18.83 23.49
C CYS A 205 -12.94 19.88 23.19
#